data_351c6efc35d9db39ecec319398de3650
#
_entry.id   351c6efc35d9db39ecec319398de3650
#
_cell.length_a   1.000
_cell.length_b   1.000
_cell.length_c   1.000
_cell.angle_alpha   90.00
_cell.angle_beta   90.00
_cell.angle_gamma   90.00
#
_symmetry.space_group_name_H-M   'P 1'
#
loop_
_entity.id
_entity.type
_entity.pdbx_description
1 polymer ?
#
loop_
_entity_poly.entity_id
_entity_poly.type
_entity_poly.pdbx_seq_one_letter_code
_entity_poly.pdbx_strand_id
1 'polypeptide(L)'
;MKNILVLGFGVASTAYITLLQKNRNKVSVVGTPFDLEKINLVKKNKIIKNYSLNIKFSNNVSFFKQFEDLNNLKYSLIIIGVNSNGLTWAVEQLNKIKNTCTVLILTKGLLKEKNKIYTISDYVKIKTKFKNIVYAAGPCLANELINQIHTRTVLASGLISDAKYVKSILENEYYHPDISSDITSAEICAATKNIYATIIGSASGQSSNRKVYKFNKNYYNAASALFEQSLKEMSIIVKKYRGSIKTVLGPAGSGDLYVSALGGRNSKLGFYLGKGFLYKHIIKKQMKGITVEGAELILDVGSLLLKSIGPKKLPLALFLFNAVSKNKKLHINWKKFIN
;
A
#
# COMPACT_ATOMS: atom_id res chain seq x y z
N MET A 1 -16.29 -23.60 -0.55
CA MET A 1 -15.94 -22.76 -1.70
C MET A 1 -16.77 -21.49 -1.65
N LYS A 2 -16.13 -20.30 -1.68
CA LYS A 2 -16.79 -18.98 -1.61
C LYS A 2 -16.74 -18.29 -2.97
N ASN A 3 -17.75 -17.47 -3.26
CA ASN A 3 -17.76 -16.60 -4.45
C ASN A 3 -17.15 -15.26 -4.06
N ILE A 4 -16.05 -14.87 -4.71
CA ILE A 4 -15.29 -13.67 -4.38
C ILE A 4 -15.19 -12.79 -5.62
N LEU A 5 -15.45 -11.49 -5.44
CA LEU A 5 -15.26 -10.47 -6.46
C LEU A 5 -13.96 -9.71 -6.19
N VAL A 6 -13.15 -9.53 -7.22
CA VAL A 6 -11.95 -8.68 -7.18
C VAL A 6 -12.13 -7.51 -8.13
N LEU A 7 -12.08 -6.30 -7.62
CA LEU A 7 -12.15 -5.05 -8.36
C LEU A 7 -10.74 -4.51 -8.62
N GLY A 8 -10.34 -4.48 -9.89
CA GLY A 8 -9.00 -4.14 -10.36
C GLY A 8 -8.12 -5.38 -10.60
N PHE A 9 -7.28 -5.31 -11.62
CA PHE A 9 -6.36 -6.40 -12.00
C PHE A 9 -4.90 -5.94 -11.99
N GLY A 10 -4.55 -5.19 -10.94
CA GLY A 10 -3.18 -4.77 -10.65
C GLY A 10 -2.33 -5.88 -10.04
N VAL A 11 -1.11 -5.52 -9.65
CA VAL A 11 -0.09 -6.45 -9.11
C VAL A 11 -0.54 -7.09 -7.80
N ALA A 12 -1.05 -6.29 -6.85
CA ALA A 12 -1.56 -6.80 -5.57
C ALA A 12 -2.76 -7.73 -5.78
N SER A 13 -3.73 -7.32 -6.61
CA SER A 13 -4.88 -8.17 -6.96
C SER A 13 -4.43 -9.51 -7.53
N THR A 14 -3.46 -9.50 -8.44
CA THR A 14 -2.93 -10.74 -9.05
C THR A 14 -2.43 -11.70 -7.97
N ALA A 15 -1.66 -11.21 -6.99
CA ALA A 15 -1.14 -12.02 -5.90
C ALA A 15 -2.26 -12.59 -5.01
N TYR A 16 -3.28 -11.78 -4.68
CA TYR A 16 -4.43 -12.27 -3.91
C TYR A 16 -5.31 -13.23 -4.71
N ILE A 17 -5.44 -13.06 -6.03
CA ILE A 17 -6.15 -14.03 -6.89
C ILE A 17 -5.44 -15.39 -6.87
N THR A 18 -4.09 -15.42 -6.92
CA THR A 18 -3.35 -16.69 -6.81
C THR A 18 -3.55 -17.35 -5.45
N LEU A 19 -3.55 -16.57 -4.37
CA LEU A 19 -3.84 -17.06 -3.02
C LEU A 19 -5.27 -17.65 -2.93
N LEU A 20 -6.27 -16.94 -3.45
CA LEU A 20 -7.68 -17.36 -3.42
C LEU A 20 -7.93 -18.62 -4.25
N GLN A 21 -7.30 -18.77 -5.41
CA GLN A 21 -7.43 -19.97 -6.21
C GLN A 21 -6.74 -21.17 -5.54
N LYS A 22 -5.60 -20.99 -4.88
CA LYS A 22 -4.94 -22.04 -4.07
C LYS A 22 -5.89 -22.53 -2.97
N ASN A 23 -6.63 -21.61 -2.35
CA ASN A 23 -7.64 -21.90 -1.33
C ASN A 23 -8.99 -22.37 -1.95
N ARG A 24 -9.01 -22.77 -3.23
CA ARG A 24 -10.16 -23.35 -3.95
C ARG A 24 -11.43 -22.49 -3.98
N ASN A 25 -11.30 -21.15 -3.96
CA ASN A 25 -12.43 -20.23 -4.09
C ASN A 25 -12.80 -19.97 -5.56
N LYS A 26 -14.06 -19.60 -5.83
CA LYS A 26 -14.48 -19.04 -7.12
C LYS A 26 -14.19 -17.55 -7.12
N VAL A 27 -13.46 -17.08 -8.13
CA VAL A 27 -13.02 -15.69 -8.19
C VAL A 27 -13.49 -15.05 -9.49
N SER A 28 -14.28 -13.97 -9.37
CA SER A 28 -14.65 -13.09 -10.48
C SER A 28 -13.77 -11.84 -10.43
N VAL A 29 -13.03 -11.55 -11.48
CA VAL A 29 -12.13 -10.41 -11.57
C VAL A 29 -12.69 -9.41 -12.56
N VAL A 30 -12.97 -8.18 -12.10
CA VAL A 30 -13.34 -7.06 -12.97
C VAL A 30 -12.15 -6.11 -13.08
N GLY A 31 -11.62 -5.93 -14.28
CA GLY A 31 -10.54 -5.00 -14.55
C GLY A 31 -11.01 -3.56 -14.61
N THR A 32 -10.10 -2.64 -14.30
CA THR A 32 -10.28 -1.22 -14.62
C THR A 32 -10.20 -1.01 -16.14
N PRO A 33 -10.62 0.17 -16.68
CA PRO A 33 -10.39 0.50 -18.09
C PRO A 33 -8.94 0.34 -18.56
N PHE A 34 -7.97 0.47 -17.66
CA PHE A 34 -6.53 0.28 -17.95
C PHE A 34 -6.11 -1.20 -18.00
N ASP A 35 -6.95 -2.12 -17.56
CA ASP A 35 -6.64 -3.56 -17.52
C ASP A 35 -7.19 -4.32 -18.75
N LEU A 36 -7.85 -3.66 -19.72
CA LEU A 36 -8.59 -4.31 -20.81
C LEU A 36 -7.73 -5.24 -21.65
N GLU A 37 -6.55 -4.81 -22.08
CA GLU A 37 -5.62 -5.64 -22.86
C GLU A 37 -5.17 -6.86 -22.05
N LYS A 38 -4.83 -6.65 -20.79
CA LYS A 38 -4.43 -7.70 -19.86
C LYS A 38 -5.54 -8.73 -19.66
N ILE A 39 -6.79 -8.27 -19.54
CA ILE A 39 -7.97 -9.15 -19.44
C ILE A 39 -8.18 -9.97 -20.71
N ASN A 40 -8.03 -9.37 -21.89
CA ASN A 40 -8.14 -10.08 -23.16
C ASN A 40 -7.10 -11.20 -23.28
N LEU A 41 -5.84 -10.91 -22.92
CA LEU A 41 -4.76 -11.90 -22.94
C LEU A 41 -5.05 -13.07 -22.00
N VAL A 42 -5.47 -12.77 -20.78
CA VAL A 42 -5.75 -13.81 -19.77
C VAL A 42 -7.00 -14.63 -20.09
N LYS A 43 -8.03 -14.03 -20.69
CA LYS A 43 -9.22 -14.78 -21.16
C LYS A 43 -8.83 -15.83 -22.20
N LYS A 44 -7.90 -15.50 -23.11
CA LYS A 44 -7.44 -16.41 -24.17
C LYS A 44 -6.53 -17.52 -23.65
N ASN A 45 -5.55 -17.17 -22.84
CA ASN A 45 -4.42 -18.05 -22.52
C ASN A 45 -4.45 -18.60 -21.08
N LYS A 46 -5.31 -18.07 -20.20
CA LYS A 46 -5.31 -18.34 -18.74
C LYS A 46 -3.95 -18.10 -18.06
N ILE A 47 -3.05 -17.39 -18.71
CA ILE A 47 -1.69 -17.08 -18.25
C ILE A 47 -1.42 -15.60 -18.40
N ILE A 48 -0.75 -15.00 -17.43
CA ILE A 48 -0.20 -13.66 -17.53
C ILE A 48 1.24 -13.65 -17.04
N LYS A 49 2.08 -12.86 -17.72
CA LYS A 49 3.43 -12.56 -17.26
C LYS A 49 3.39 -11.39 -16.31
N ASN A 50 3.85 -11.59 -15.08
CA ASN A 50 4.00 -10.53 -14.08
C ASN A 50 5.35 -10.67 -13.36
N TYR A 51 6.16 -9.62 -13.33
CA TYR A 51 7.52 -9.64 -12.74
C TYR A 51 8.35 -10.86 -13.12
N SER A 52 8.43 -11.18 -14.41
CA SER A 52 9.13 -12.36 -14.93
C SER A 52 8.51 -13.72 -14.54
N LEU A 53 7.37 -13.74 -13.86
CA LEU A 53 6.64 -14.95 -13.51
C LEU A 53 5.50 -15.20 -14.50
N ASN A 54 5.35 -16.44 -14.94
CA ASN A 54 4.18 -16.89 -15.69
C ASN A 54 3.12 -17.39 -14.70
N ILE A 55 2.08 -16.58 -14.49
CA ILE A 55 1.01 -16.90 -13.55
C ILE A 55 -0.11 -17.57 -14.32
N LYS A 56 -0.38 -18.83 -13.99
CA LYS A 56 -1.51 -19.61 -14.56
C LYS A 56 -2.73 -19.54 -13.65
N PHE A 57 -3.87 -19.22 -14.23
CA PHE A 57 -5.14 -19.19 -13.51
C PHE A 57 -5.95 -20.45 -13.78
N SER A 58 -6.54 -20.99 -12.71
CA SER A 58 -7.43 -22.15 -12.77
C SER A 58 -8.81 -21.78 -13.37
N ASN A 59 -9.63 -22.79 -13.71
CA ASN A 59 -10.98 -22.58 -14.21
C ASN A 59 -11.91 -21.91 -13.18
N ASN A 60 -11.54 -21.90 -11.91
CA ASN A 60 -12.28 -21.22 -10.86
C ASN A 60 -12.11 -19.68 -10.89
N VAL A 61 -11.22 -19.16 -11.74
CA VAL A 61 -10.97 -17.73 -11.91
C VAL A 61 -11.55 -17.27 -13.24
N SER A 62 -12.50 -16.36 -13.19
CA SER A 62 -13.14 -15.75 -14.36
C SER A 62 -12.81 -14.26 -14.43
N PHE A 63 -12.58 -13.75 -15.65
CA PHE A 63 -12.18 -12.38 -15.90
C PHE A 63 -13.25 -11.65 -16.72
N PHE A 64 -13.58 -10.43 -16.32
CA PHE A 64 -14.61 -9.60 -16.90
C PHE A 64 -14.05 -8.22 -17.24
N LYS A 65 -14.48 -7.64 -18.37
CA LYS A 65 -14.05 -6.30 -18.79
C LYS A 65 -14.77 -5.21 -18.03
N GLN A 66 -16.01 -5.47 -17.66
CA GLN A 66 -16.88 -4.54 -16.95
C GLN A 66 -17.80 -5.29 -15.99
N PHE A 67 -18.37 -4.56 -15.07
CA PHE A 67 -19.20 -5.14 -14.01
C PHE A 67 -20.51 -5.74 -14.54
N GLU A 68 -21.09 -5.14 -15.57
CA GLU A 68 -22.34 -5.53 -16.21
C GLU A 68 -22.28 -6.95 -16.81
N ASP A 69 -21.07 -7.46 -17.07
CA ASP A 69 -20.83 -8.84 -17.50
C ASP A 69 -21.09 -9.86 -16.35
N LEU A 70 -21.30 -9.38 -15.12
CA LEU A 70 -21.52 -10.21 -13.94
C LEU A 70 -23.02 -10.39 -13.66
N ASN A 71 -23.61 -11.46 -14.16
CA ASN A 71 -25.02 -11.78 -13.98
C ASN A 71 -25.37 -12.02 -12.50
N ASN A 72 -25.93 -11.02 -11.81
CA ASN A 72 -26.59 -11.07 -10.49
C ASN A 72 -25.99 -12.03 -9.42
N LEU A 73 -24.70 -12.31 -9.47
CA LEU A 73 -24.02 -13.19 -8.53
C LEU A 73 -23.99 -12.61 -7.12
N LYS A 74 -24.30 -13.43 -6.13
CA LYS A 74 -24.08 -13.08 -4.73
C LYS A 74 -22.63 -13.36 -4.36
N TYR A 75 -21.94 -12.36 -3.85
CA TYR A 75 -20.56 -12.48 -3.40
C TYR A 75 -20.49 -12.62 -1.88
N SER A 76 -19.57 -13.45 -1.41
CA SER A 76 -19.26 -13.62 0.02
C SER A 76 -18.22 -12.63 0.49
N LEU A 77 -17.35 -12.17 -0.42
CA LEU A 77 -16.28 -11.20 -0.18
C LEU A 77 -16.04 -10.39 -1.44
N ILE A 78 -15.82 -9.09 -1.30
CA ILE A 78 -15.35 -8.21 -2.38
C ILE A 78 -13.98 -7.70 -2.01
N ILE A 79 -13.03 -7.73 -2.95
CA ILE A 79 -11.66 -7.23 -2.75
C ILE A 79 -11.46 -5.99 -3.63
N ILE A 80 -11.10 -4.87 -3.02
CA ILE A 80 -10.68 -3.66 -3.72
C ILE A 80 -9.15 -3.70 -3.87
N GLY A 81 -8.68 -3.94 -5.10
CA GLY A 81 -7.27 -4.10 -5.43
C GLY A 81 -6.75 -3.07 -6.46
N VAL A 82 -7.33 -1.88 -6.49
CA VAL A 82 -6.85 -0.75 -7.28
C VAL A 82 -5.84 0.11 -6.50
N ASN A 83 -5.12 0.99 -7.18
CA ASN A 83 -4.36 2.05 -6.52
C ASN A 83 -5.32 3.18 -6.04
N SER A 84 -4.80 4.18 -5.33
CA SER A 84 -5.59 5.31 -4.82
C SER A 84 -6.36 6.05 -5.93
N ASN A 85 -5.78 6.21 -7.12
CA ASN A 85 -6.43 6.87 -8.26
C ASN A 85 -7.60 6.07 -8.83
N GLY A 86 -7.60 4.74 -8.66
CA GLY A 86 -8.69 3.86 -9.09
C GLY A 86 -9.84 3.72 -8.08
N LEU A 87 -9.74 4.36 -6.91
CA LEU A 87 -10.70 4.14 -5.84
C LEU A 87 -12.10 4.65 -6.19
N THR A 88 -12.22 5.80 -6.85
CA THR A 88 -13.51 6.34 -7.31
C THR A 88 -14.22 5.34 -8.21
N TRP A 89 -13.51 4.77 -9.19
CA TRP A 89 -14.03 3.70 -10.03
C TRP A 89 -14.50 2.49 -9.21
N ALA A 90 -13.70 2.04 -8.24
CA ALA A 90 -14.08 0.90 -7.41
C ALA A 90 -15.36 1.16 -6.58
N VAL A 91 -15.50 2.38 -6.04
CA VAL A 91 -16.72 2.83 -5.34
C VAL A 91 -17.93 2.84 -6.27
N GLU A 92 -17.79 3.29 -7.50
CA GLU A 92 -18.85 3.22 -8.51
C GLU A 92 -19.29 1.78 -8.79
N GLN A 93 -18.31 0.84 -8.91
CA GLN A 93 -18.65 -0.59 -9.09
C GLN A 93 -19.35 -1.15 -7.84
N LEU A 94 -18.91 -0.83 -6.63
CA LEU A 94 -19.58 -1.23 -5.39
C LEU A 94 -21.04 -0.78 -5.34
N ASN A 95 -21.34 0.42 -5.80
CA ASN A 95 -22.70 0.96 -5.79
C ASN A 95 -23.66 0.27 -6.77
N LYS A 96 -23.14 -0.45 -7.78
CA LYS A 96 -23.95 -1.29 -8.69
C LYS A 96 -24.34 -2.64 -8.06
N ILE A 97 -23.66 -3.08 -7.00
CA ILE A 97 -23.90 -4.38 -6.36
C ILE A 97 -25.15 -4.29 -5.48
N LYS A 98 -26.13 -5.17 -5.69
CA LYS A 98 -27.40 -5.16 -4.95
C LYS A 98 -27.26 -5.59 -3.49
N ASN A 99 -26.52 -6.68 -3.23
CA ASN A 99 -26.38 -7.28 -1.90
C ASN A 99 -25.09 -6.80 -1.22
N THR A 100 -25.11 -6.60 0.08
CA THR A 100 -23.92 -6.26 0.87
C THR A 100 -23.23 -7.52 1.34
N CYS A 101 -21.89 -7.45 1.45
CA CYS A 101 -21.03 -8.44 2.06
C CYS A 101 -19.79 -7.72 2.64
N THR A 102 -18.85 -8.47 3.23
CA THR A 102 -17.59 -7.91 3.68
C THR A 102 -16.74 -7.43 2.50
N VAL A 103 -16.11 -6.27 2.64
CA VAL A 103 -15.18 -5.71 1.67
C VAL A 103 -13.77 -5.73 2.24
N LEU A 104 -12.84 -6.36 1.55
CA LEU A 104 -11.40 -6.33 1.84
C LEU A 104 -10.73 -5.25 0.99
N ILE A 105 -10.00 -4.35 1.62
CA ILE A 105 -9.26 -3.28 0.96
C ILE A 105 -7.77 -3.60 0.95
N LEU A 106 -7.17 -3.63 -0.25
CA LEU A 106 -5.73 -3.75 -0.47
C LEU A 106 -5.10 -2.39 -0.84
N THR A 107 -5.91 -1.42 -1.23
CA THR A 107 -5.50 -0.08 -1.65
C THR A 107 -4.82 0.66 -0.51
N LYS A 108 -3.59 1.12 -0.73
CA LYS A 108 -2.82 1.89 0.27
C LYS A 108 -2.91 3.37 -0.06
N GLY A 109 -3.06 4.21 0.97
CA GLY A 109 -3.11 5.65 0.83
C GLY A 109 -4.02 6.33 1.83
N LEU A 110 -4.03 7.65 1.78
CA LEU A 110 -4.97 8.54 2.46
C LEU A 110 -5.57 9.47 1.41
N LEU A 111 -6.79 9.87 1.61
CA LEU A 111 -7.51 10.73 0.69
C LEU A 111 -7.69 12.11 1.29
N LYS A 112 -7.57 13.14 0.45
CA LYS A 112 -7.89 14.50 0.80
C LYS A 112 -9.19 14.89 0.14
N GLU A 113 -10.20 15.24 0.94
CA GLU A 113 -11.38 15.96 0.46
C GLU A 113 -11.48 17.29 1.21
N LYS A 114 -11.45 18.40 0.47
CA LYS A 114 -11.41 19.76 1.03
C LYS A 114 -10.24 19.92 2.03
N ASN A 115 -10.54 20.16 3.30
CA ASN A 115 -9.55 20.34 4.38
C ASN A 115 -9.50 19.15 5.36
N LYS A 116 -9.95 17.96 4.94
CA LYS A 116 -9.94 16.76 5.77
C LYS A 116 -9.15 15.64 5.08
N ILE A 117 -8.51 14.82 5.91
CA ILE A 117 -7.85 13.59 5.48
C ILE A 117 -8.73 12.42 5.91
N TYR A 118 -9.04 11.54 4.98
CA TYR A 118 -9.82 10.32 5.19
C TYR A 118 -8.94 9.09 4.97
N THR A 119 -9.22 8.03 5.73
CA THR A 119 -8.75 6.70 5.39
C THR A 119 -9.56 6.14 4.22
N ILE A 120 -9.02 5.13 3.53
CA ILE A 120 -9.73 4.48 2.42
C ILE A 120 -11.01 3.81 2.92
N SER A 121 -10.96 3.16 4.09
CA SER A 121 -12.13 2.49 4.68
C SER A 121 -13.25 3.49 5.02
N ASP A 122 -12.92 4.65 5.59
CA ASP A 122 -13.90 5.69 5.88
C ASP A 122 -14.53 6.23 4.59
N TYR A 123 -13.71 6.45 3.57
CA TYR A 123 -14.21 6.90 2.27
C TYR A 123 -15.19 5.89 1.66
N VAL A 124 -14.84 4.60 1.65
CA VAL A 124 -15.75 3.54 1.16
C VAL A 124 -17.04 3.48 1.98
N LYS A 125 -16.97 3.57 3.31
CA LYS A 125 -18.15 3.57 4.19
C LYS A 125 -19.06 4.77 3.93
N ILE A 126 -18.50 5.94 3.64
CA ILE A 126 -19.28 7.17 3.38
C ILE A 126 -19.93 7.12 2.00
N LYS A 127 -19.20 6.64 0.98
CA LYS A 127 -19.64 6.70 -0.42
C LYS A 127 -20.46 5.48 -0.86
N THR A 128 -20.58 4.44 -0.04
CA THR A 128 -21.29 3.20 -0.38
C THR A 128 -22.15 2.70 0.78
N LYS A 129 -23.00 1.71 0.49
CA LYS A 129 -23.78 1.00 1.51
C LYS A 129 -22.98 -0.05 2.29
N PHE A 130 -21.75 -0.36 1.89
CA PHE A 130 -20.90 -1.36 2.54
C PHE A 130 -20.31 -0.82 3.83
N LYS A 131 -20.58 -1.48 4.96
CA LYS A 131 -20.12 -1.09 6.31
C LYS A 131 -19.14 -2.08 6.91
N ASN A 132 -19.17 -3.33 6.48
CA ASN A 132 -18.29 -4.38 6.93
C ASN A 132 -16.98 -4.33 6.12
N ILE A 133 -16.02 -3.57 6.64
CA ILE A 133 -14.75 -3.31 5.94
C ILE A 133 -13.61 -3.96 6.72
N VAL A 134 -12.77 -4.68 5.99
CA VAL A 134 -11.49 -5.22 6.45
C VAL A 134 -10.37 -4.60 5.62
N TYR A 135 -9.31 -4.18 6.27
CA TYR A 135 -8.14 -3.62 5.62
C TYR A 135 -6.95 -4.57 5.75
N ALA A 136 -6.28 -4.89 4.64
CA ALA A 136 -5.04 -5.67 4.66
C ALA A 136 -3.83 -4.75 4.75
N ALA A 137 -3.04 -4.89 5.81
CA ALA A 137 -1.82 -4.16 6.05
C ALA A 137 -0.65 -5.11 6.34
N GLY A 138 0.57 -4.58 6.36
CA GLY A 138 1.77 -5.32 6.67
C GLY A 138 2.60 -5.72 5.44
N PRO A 139 3.75 -6.37 5.67
CA PRO A 139 4.66 -6.77 4.62
C PRO A 139 4.01 -7.83 3.73
N CYS A 140 3.82 -7.49 2.46
CA CYS A 140 3.25 -8.41 1.47
C CYS A 140 3.74 -7.99 0.07
N LEU A 141 4.89 -8.50 -0.32
CA LEU A 141 5.39 -8.32 -1.68
C LEU A 141 4.68 -9.30 -2.61
N ALA A 142 4.08 -8.79 -3.67
CA ALA A 142 3.23 -9.60 -4.56
C ALA A 142 3.98 -10.77 -5.22
N ASN A 143 5.25 -10.57 -5.60
CA ASN A 143 6.08 -11.63 -6.15
C ASN A 143 6.40 -12.73 -5.13
N GLU A 144 6.61 -12.38 -3.87
CA GLU A 144 6.84 -13.35 -2.80
C GLU A 144 5.58 -14.13 -2.49
N LEU A 145 4.42 -13.47 -2.40
CA LEU A 145 3.14 -14.14 -2.18
C LEU A 145 2.80 -15.10 -3.33
N ILE A 146 3.04 -14.71 -4.58
CA ILE A 146 2.84 -15.57 -5.76
C ILE A 146 3.75 -16.80 -5.71
N ASN A 147 5.00 -16.63 -5.23
CA ASN A 147 5.97 -17.72 -5.06
C ASN A 147 5.78 -18.51 -3.76
N GLN A 148 4.67 -18.29 -3.03
CA GLN A 148 4.32 -19.01 -1.81
C GLN A 148 5.37 -18.85 -0.69
N ILE A 149 6.05 -17.71 -0.65
CA ILE A 149 6.96 -17.37 0.45
C ILE A 149 6.13 -17.00 1.68
N HIS A 150 6.53 -17.51 2.84
CA HIS A 150 5.84 -17.23 4.10
C HIS A 150 5.67 -15.73 4.34
N THR A 151 4.42 -15.31 4.46
CA THR A 151 4.02 -13.89 4.54
C THR A 151 3.12 -13.69 5.75
N ARG A 152 3.52 -12.80 6.67
CA ARG A 152 2.72 -12.40 7.83
C ARG A 152 2.18 -10.99 7.62
N THR A 153 0.85 -10.86 7.64
CA THR A 153 0.16 -9.58 7.44
C THR A 153 -0.78 -9.29 8.61
N VAL A 154 -1.56 -8.21 8.50
CA VAL A 154 -2.63 -7.87 9.45
C VAL A 154 -3.92 -7.63 8.68
N LEU A 155 -4.99 -8.28 9.10
CA LEU A 155 -6.36 -7.98 8.71
C LEU A 155 -7.00 -7.15 9.82
N ALA A 156 -7.23 -5.87 9.55
CA ALA A 156 -7.77 -4.94 10.51
C ALA A 156 -9.22 -4.57 10.17
N SER A 157 -10.11 -4.58 11.17
CA SER A 157 -11.51 -4.19 11.02
C SER A 157 -12.06 -3.61 12.32
N GLY A 158 -12.99 -2.68 12.23
CA GLY A 158 -13.74 -2.22 13.41
C GLY A 158 -14.55 -3.33 14.08
N LEU A 159 -14.91 -4.38 13.32
CA LEU A 159 -15.56 -5.60 13.82
C LEU A 159 -14.60 -6.79 13.66
N ILE A 160 -14.16 -7.37 14.77
CA ILE A 160 -13.23 -8.51 14.79
C ILE A 160 -13.79 -9.73 14.04
N SER A 161 -15.11 -9.93 14.05
CA SER A 161 -15.79 -10.99 13.29
C SER A 161 -15.52 -10.91 11.81
N ASP A 162 -15.51 -9.69 11.23
CA ASP A 162 -15.24 -9.51 9.80
C ASP A 162 -13.79 -9.86 9.47
N ALA A 163 -12.83 -9.46 10.32
CA ALA A 163 -11.43 -9.81 10.15
C ALA A 163 -11.19 -11.32 10.27
N LYS A 164 -11.84 -11.99 11.25
CA LYS A 164 -11.83 -13.46 11.37
C LYS A 164 -12.42 -14.15 10.16
N TYR A 165 -13.52 -13.62 9.64
CA TYR A 165 -14.15 -14.16 8.44
C TYR A 165 -13.23 -14.08 7.23
N VAL A 166 -12.62 -12.92 6.98
CA VAL A 166 -11.65 -12.75 5.87
C VAL A 166 -10.42 -13.62 6.08
N LYS A 167 -9.92 -13.73 7.32
CA LYS A 167 -8.81 -14.63 7.66
C LYS A 167 -9.14 -16.07 7.24
N SER A 168 -10.31 -16.60 7.57
CA SER A 168 -10.72 -17.97 7.22
C SER A 168 -10.77 -18.25 5.72
N ILE A 169 -10.86 -17.19 4.89
CA ILE A 169 -10.83 -17.30 3.42
C ILE A 169 -9.41 -17.28 2.87
N LEU A 170 -8.52 -16.48 3.49
CA LEU A 170 -7.19 -16.18 2.96
C LEU A 170 -6.07 -17.02 3.55
N GLU A 171 -6.16 -17.38 4.84
CA GLU A 171 -5.11 -18.10 5.54
C GLU A 171 -4.82 -19.48 4.91
N ASN A 172 -3.55 -19.81 4.80
CA ASN A 172 -3.08 -21.11 4.36
C ASN A 172 -1.64 -21.36 4.86
N GLU A 173 -0.97 -22.36 4.29
CA GLU A 173 0.37 -22.80 4.73
C GLU A 173 1.48 -21.73 4.64
N TYR A 174 1.32 -20.70 3.79
CA TYR A 174 2.32 -19.64 3.59
C TYR A 174 1.78 -18.21 3.80
N TYR A 175 0.47 -18.02 3.99
CA TYR A 175 -0.12 -16.71 4.27
C TYR A 175 -0.76 -16.70 5.65
N HIS A 176 -0.18 -15.91 6.58
CA HIS A 176 -0.49 -15.90 8.00
C HIS A 176 -0.97 -14.51 8.46
N PRO A 177 -2.26 -14.18 8.30
CA PRO A 177 -2.75 -12.89 8.74
C PRO A 177 -3.07 -12.86 10.24
N ASP A 178 -2.50 -11.89 10.96
CA ASP A 178 -2.95 -11.50 12.29
C ASP A 178 -4.29 -10.74 12.19
N ILE A 179 -5.00 -10.63 13.30
CA ILE A 179 -6.25 -9.89 13.40
C ILE A 179 -6.06 -8.67 14.29
N SER A 180 -6.62 -7.53 13.88
CA SER A 180 -6.62 -6.29 14.66
C SER A 180 -7.99 -5.61 14.62
N SER A 181 -8.39 -4.98 15.74
CA SER A 181 -9.53 -4.06 15.77
C SER A 181 -9.16 -2.63 15.35
N ASP A 182 -7.87 -2.33 15.21
CA ASP A 182 -7.35 -1.00 14.94
C ASP A 182 -7.13 -0.78 13.43
N ILE A 183 -8.25 -0.66 12.69
CA ILE A 183 -8.22 -0.42 11.25
C ILE A 183 -7.59 0.92 10.89
N THR A 184 -7.85 1.96 11.70
CA THR A 184 -7.35 3.31 11.46
C THR A 184 -5.82 3.35 11.46
N SER A 185 -5.19 2.76 12.48
CA SER A 185 -3.71 2.72 12.54
C SER A 185 -3.12 1.86 11.44
N ALA A 186 -3.76 0.74 11.09
CA ALA A 186 -3.29 -0.12 10.01
C ALA A 186 -3.26 0.63 8.66
N GLU A 187 -4.28 1.41 8.36
CA GLU A 187 -4.35 2.23 7.14
C GLU A 187 -3.33 3.37 7.15
N ILE A 188 -3.22 4.10 8.27
CA ILE A 188 -2.24 5.18 8.42
C ILE A 188 -0.82 4.64 8.26
N CYS A 189 -0.49 3.52 8.89
CA CYS A 189 0.82 2.88 8.76
C CYS A 189 1.10 2.48 7.30
N ALA A 190 0.16 1.80 6.65
CA ALA A 190 0.31 1.36 5.26
C ALA A 190 0.48 2.52 4.28
N ALA A 191 -0.13 3.68 4.55
CA ALA A 191 0.03 4.88 3.74
C ALA A 191 1.37 5.57 4.03
N THR A 192 1.63 5.92 5.30
CA THR A 192 2.77 6.78 5.69
C THR A 192 4.13 6.07 5.59
N LYS A 193 4.19 4.75 5.69
CA LYS A 193 5.44 3.99 5.49
C LYS A 193 6.15 4.35 4.18
N ASN A 194 5.40 4.68 3.13
CA ASN A 194 5.95 5.02 1.82
C ASN A 194 6.71 6.36 1.83
N ILE A 195 6.25 7.33 2.63
CA ILE A 195 6.96 8.58 2.91
C ILE A 195 8.30 8.25 3.57
N TYR A 196 8.26 7.45 4.63
CA TYR A 196 9.44 7.16 5.44
C TYR A 196 10.41 6.18 4.76
N ALA A 197 9.93 5.23 3.95
CA ALA A 197 10.80 4.41 3.11
C ALA A 197 11.62 5.27 2.11
N THR A 198 11.04 6.37 1.62
CA THR A 198 11.77 7.34 0.79
C THR A 198 12.87 8.03 1.60
N ILE A 199 12.57 8.46 2.82
CA ILE A 199 13.58 9.11 3.70
C ILE A 199 14.70 8.13 4.05
N ILE A 200 14.39 6.89 4.46
CA ILE A 200 15.39 5.87 4.81
C ILE A 200 16.28 5.55 3.59
N GLY A 201 15.67 5.41 2.41
CA GLY A 201 16.41 5.17 1.16
C GLY A 201 17.41 6.26 0.81
N SER A 202 17.24 7.50 1.32
CA SER A 202 18.18 8.59 1.07
C SER A 202 19.56 8.36 1.71
N ALA A 203 19.66 7.56 2.78
CA ALA A 203 20.93 7.21 3.42
C ALA A 203 21.87 6.51 2.44
N SER A 204 21.37 5.55 1.65
CA SER A 204 22.17 4.86 0.63
C SER A 204 22.59 5.78 -0.52
N GLY A 205 21.77 6.77 -0.86
CA GLY A 205 22.13 7.80 -1.85
C GLY A 205 23.26 8.69 -1.39
N GLN A 206 23.23 9.11 -0.11
CA GLN A 206 24.31 9.90 0.49
C GLN A 206 25.62 9.13 0.54
N SER A 207 25.58 7.81 0.83
CA SER A 207 26.80 6.98 0.86
C SER A 207 27.48 6.89 -0.49
N SER A 208 26.73 6.89 -1.58
CA SER A 208 27.27 6.77 -2.93
C SER A 208 28.08 8.00 -3.38
N ASN A 209 27.94 9.15 -2.69
CA ASN A 209 28.67 10.38 -2.97
C ASN A 209 30.03 10.46 -2.26
N ARG A 210 30.35 9.51 -1.34
CA ARG A 210 31.59 9.50 -0.59
C ARG A 210 32.46 8.33 -0.99
N LYS A 211 33.73 8.58 -1.34
CA LYS A 211 34.70 7.56 -1.77
C LYS A 211 35.23 6.67 -0.62
N VAL A 212 34.67 6.75 0.58
CA VAL A 212 35.34 6.37 1.83
C VAL A 212 35.27 4.87 2.17
N TYR A 213 34.36 4.06 1.62
CA TYR A 213 34.34 2.62 1.96
C TYR A 213 33.94 1.70 0.81
N LYS A 214 34.83 0.78 0.44
CA LYS A 214 34.56 -0.29 -0.55
C LYS A 214 33.56 -1.34 -0.08
N PHE A 215 33.34 -1.50 1.24
CA PHE A 215 32.60 -2.64 1.82
C PHE A 215 31.14 -2.36 2.15
N ASN A 216 30.68 -1.10 2.26
CA ASN A 216 29.32 -0.78 2.68
C ASN A 216 28.74 0.30 1.78
N LYS A 217 27.91 -0.15 0.81
CA LYS A 217 27.18 0.75 -0.11
C LYS A 217 26.02 1.49 0.58
N ASN A 218 25.71 1.14 1.83
CA ASN A 218 24.56 1.69 2.58
C ASN A 218 25.05 2.27 3.90
N TYR A 219 24.62 3.48 4.24
CA TYR A 219 24.86 4.05 5.56
C TYR A 219 23.89 3.46 6.58
N TYR A 220 24.19 2.25 7.10
CA TYR A 220 23.29 1.52 8.00
C TYR A 220 23.01 2.28 9.30
N ASN A 221 23.98 2.97 9.89
CA ASN A 221 23.76 3.78 11.09
C ASN A 221 22.76 4.91 10.80
N ALA A 222 22.95 5.65 9.70
CA ALA A 222 22.03 6.70 9.27
C ALA A 222 20.65 6.12 8.93
N ALA A 223 20.58 5.02 8.19
CA ALA A 223 19.32 4.34 7.84
C ALA A 223 18.57 3.88 9.09
N SER A 224 19.28 3.31 10.08
CA SER A 224 18.69 2.87 11.37
C SER A 224 18.10 4.04 12.16
N ALA A 225 18.82 5.15 12.28
CA ALA A 225 18.31 6.34 12.98
C ALA A 225 17.10 6.96 12.25
N LEU A 226 17.12 6.99 10.92
CA LEU A 226 15.97 7.44 10.13
C LEU A 226 14.77 6.47 10.26
N PHE A 227 15.02 5.16 10.37
CA PHE A 227 13.97 4.17 10.59
C PHE A 227 13.31 4.37 11.97
N GLU A 228 14.11 4.52 13.02
CA GLU A 228 13.61 4.76 14.38
C GLU A 228 12.79 6.05 14.46
N GLN A 229 13.32 7.16 13.92
CA GLN A 229 12.59 8.42 13.87
C GLN A 229 11.33 8.32 13.02
N SER A 230 11.32 7.51 11.97
CA SER A 230 10.13 7.26 11.15
C SER A 230 9.02 6.59 11.97
N LEU A 231 9.35 5.60 12.82
CA LEU A 231 8.38 4.97 13.71
C LEU A 231 7.84 5.96 14.77
N LYS A 232 8.67 6.87 15.28
CA LYS A 232 8.20 7.96 16.17
C LYS A 232 7.20 8.86 15.46
N GLU A 233 7.51 9.32 14.24
CA GLU A 233 6.59 10.18 13.49
C GLU A 233 5.29 9.45 13.11
N MET A 234 5.38 8.17 12.67
CA MET A 234 4.19 7.34 12.43
C MET A 234 3.34 7.20 13.69
N SER A 235 3.97 7.03 14.86
CA SER A 235 3.26 6.95 16.15
C SER A 235 2.54 8.27 16.49
N ILE A 236 3.15 9.41 16.21
CA ILE A 236 2.52 10.72 16.40
C ILE A 236 1.31 10.88 15.46
N ILE A 237 1.44 10.48 14.20
CA ILE A 237 0.34 10.53 13.24
C ILE A 237 -0.80 9.63 13.69
N VAL A 238 -0.51 8.37 14.03
CA VAL A 238 -1.51 7.39 14.49
C VAL A 238 -2.25 7.89 15.73
N LYS A 239 -1.54 8.44 16.72
CA LYS A 239 -2.16 9.04 17.93
C LYS A 239 -3.10 10.20 17.58
N LYS A 240 -2.76 11.05 16.61
CA LYS A 240 -3.62 12.15 16.14
C LYS A 240 -4.99 11.62 15.67
N TYR A 241 -5.04 10.43 15.09
CA TYR A 241 -6.27 9.77 14.64
C TYR A 241 -6.81 8.75 15.65
N ARG A 242 -6.43 8.85 16.94
CA ARG A 242 -6.88 8.00 18.05
C ARG A 242 -6.56 6.51 17.89
N GLY A 243 -5.50 6.20 17.14
CA GLY A 243 -5.02 4.84 16.95
C GLY A 243 -3.95 4.42 17.96
N SER A 244 -3.48 3.18 17.85
CA SER A 244 -2.57 2.52 18.78
C SER A 244 -1.14 2.47 18.27
N ILE A 245 -0.18 2.84 19.13
CA ILE A 245 1.26 2.66 18.86
C ILE A 245 1.61 1.18 18.69
N LYS A 246 0.92 0.27 19.34
CA LYS A 246 1.15 -1.17 19.20
C LYS A 246 1.03 -1.60 17.73
N THR A 247 0.10 -1.01 16.96
CA THR A 247 -0.05 -1.27 15.53
C THR A 247 1.16 -0.74 14.72
N VAL A 248 1.74 0.41 15.12
CA VAL A 248 2.95 0.96 14.48
C VAL A 248 4.15 0.03 14.68
N LEU A 249 4.31 -0.54 15.88
CA LEU A 249 5.43 -1.43 16.21
C LEU A 249 5.22 -2.87 15.69
N GLY A 250 4.03 -3.18 15.20
CA GLY A 250 3.68 -4.49 14.65
C GLY A 250 3.93 -4.62 13.13
N PRO A 251 3.41 -5.71 12.53
CA PRO A 251 3.60 -5.98 11.09
C PRO A 251 3.07 -4.85 10.19
N ALA A 252 1.94 -4.20 10.55
CA ALA A 252 1.34 -3.13 9.76
C ALA A 252 2.21 -1.86 9.67
N GLY A 253 3.02 -1.58 10.69
CA GLY A 253 3.92 -0.42 10.75
C GLY A 253 5.36 -0.79 10.49
N SER A 254 6.09 -1.20 11.54
CA SER A 254 7.53 -1.47 11.49
C SER A 254 7.89 -2.56 10.49
N GLY A 255 7.10 -3.64 10.41
CA GLY A 255 7.34 -4.74 9.47
C GLY A 255 7.23 -4.28 8.01
N ASP A 256 6.14 -3.58 7.64
CA ASP A 256 5.94 -3.10 6.28
C ASP A 256 6.91 -1.95 5.91
N LEU A 257 7.31 -1.12 6.88
CA LEU A 257 8.34 -0.10 6.70
C LEU A 257 9.71 -0.74 6.42
N TYR A 258 10.08 -1.78 7.18
CA TYR A 258 11.33 -2.53 6.98
C TYR A 258 11.45 -3.02 5.53
N VAL A 259 10.46 -3.79 5.07
CA VAL A 259 10.45 -4.33 3.70
C VAL A 259 10.48 -3.21 2.65
N SER A 260 9.75 -2.11 2.88
CA SER A 260 9.69 -0.98 1.94
C SER A 260 10.98 -0.17 1.90
N ALA A 261 11.75 -0.14 2.97
CA ALA A 261 13.05 0.54 3.06
C ALA A 261 14.19 -0.26 2.38
N LEU A 262 14.12 -1.60 2.42
CA LEU A 262 15.12 -2.46 1.77
C LEU A 262 15.14 -2.34 0.24
N GLY A 263 14.04 -1.90 -0.37
CA GLY A 263 13.97 -1.76 -1.81
C GLY A 263 12.63 -1.18 -2.29
N GLY A 264 12.42 -1.19 -3.59
CA GLY A 264 11.20 -0.71 -4.19
C GLY A 264 11.26 0.76 -4.64
N ARG A 265 10.13 1.26 -5.13
CA ARG A 265 10.04 2.58 -5.81
C ARG A 265 10.30 3.75 -4.87
N ASN A 266 9.79 3.68 -3.66
CA ASN A 266 9.96 4.72 -2.64
C ASN A 266 11.42 4.83 -2.20
N SER A 267 12.05 3.70 -1.84
CA SER A 267 13.47 3.65 -1.48
C SER A 267 14.37 4.13 -2.63
N LYS A 268 14.04 3.76 -3.89
CA LYS A 268 14.75 4.23 -5.09
C LYS A 268 14.65 5.74 -5.29
N LEU A 269 13.47 6.33 -5.07
CA LEU A 269 13.33 7.79 -5.08
C LEU A 269 14.21 8.42 -3.99
N GLY A 270 14.18 7.87 -2.78
CA GLY A 270 15.03 8.30 -1.66
C GLY A 270 16.51 8.27 -2.03
N PHE A 271 16.98 7.19 -2.64
CA PHE A 271 18.36 7.08 -3.12
C PHE A 271 18.76 8.24 -4.04
N TYR A 272 17.95 8.58 -5.03
CA TYR A 272 18.27 9.70 -5.92
C TYR A 272 18.19 11.05 -5.21
N LEU A 273 17.24 11.27 -4.31
CA LEU A 273 17.16 12.47 -3.49
C LEU A 273 18.40 12.59 -2.59
N GLY A 274 18.86 11.48 -1.99
CA GLY A 274 20.07 11.42 -1.18
C GLY A 274 21.34 11.72 -1.96
N LYS A 275 21.39 11.38 -3.26
CA LYS A 275 22.44 11.79 -4.19
C LYS A 275 22.44 13.29 -4.51
N GLY A 276 21.42 14.03 -4.06
CA GLY A 276 21.29 15.47 -4.30
C GLY A 276 20.51 15.84 -5.56
N PHE A 277 19.91 14.87 -6.27
CA PHE A 277 19.02 15.18 -7.40
C PHE A 277 17.73 15.85 -6.93
N LEU A 278 17.19 16.75 -7.75
CA LEU A 278 15.89 17.38 -7.53
C LEU A 278 14.75 16.45 -7.93
N TYR A 279 13.64 16.48 -7.22
CA TYR A 279 12.48 15.61 -7.46
C TYR A 279 12.00 15.64 -8.92
N LYS A 280 11.77 16.85 -9.48
CA LYS A 280 11.32 16.99 -10.87
C LYS A 280 12.30 16.37 -11.88
N HIS A 281 13.61 16.47 -11.62
CA HIS A 281 14.63 15.84 -12.46
C HIS A 281 14.56 14.30 -12.37
N ILE A 282 14.40 13.76 -11.16
CA ILE A 282 14.31 12.30 -10.94
C ILE A 282 13.11 11.72 -11.70
N ILE A 283 11.93 12.31 -11.54
CA ILE A 283 10.70 11.82 -12.19
C ILE A 283 10.79 11.93 -13.73
N LYS A 284 11.44 12.97 -14.24
CA LYS A 284 11.60 13.17 -15.69
C LYS A 284 12.63 12.22 -16.32
N LYS A 285 13.69 11.85 -15.59
CA LYS A 285 14.85 11.11 -16.13
C LYS A 285 14.98 9.71 -15.56
N GLN A 286 15.29 9.56 -14.24
CA GLN A 286 15.65 8.29 -13.61
C GLN A 286 14.45 7.39 -13.32
N MET A 287 13.26 7.97 -13.13
CA MET A 287 12.03 7.26 -12.77
C MET A 287 10.85 7.65 -13.67
N LYS A 288 11.13 7.92 -14.96
CA LYS A 288 10.09 8.27 -15.94
C LYS A 288 9.02 7.19 -16.02
N GLY A 289 7.75 7.57 -15.90
CA GLY A 289 6.60 6.66 -15.96
C GLY A 289 6.41 5.76 -14.72
N ILE A 290 7.19 6.00 -13.66
CA ILE A 290 7.08 5.21 -12.43
C ILE A 290 6.31 6.02 -11.39
N THR A 291 5.18 5.50 -10.96
CA THR A 291 4.42 6.02 -9.81
C THR A 291 5.17 5.76 -8.51
N VAL A 292 5.32 6.78 -7.67
CA VAL A 292 5.98 6.68 -6.36
C VAL A 292 5.00 7.14 -5.29
N GLU A 293 4.39 6.17 -4.61
CA GLU A 293 3.27 6.42 -3.69
C GLU A 293 3.62 7.38 -2.55
N GLY A 294 4.86 7.31 -2.03
CA GLY A 294 5.30 8.22 -0.96
C GLY A 294 5.38 9.67 -1.41
N ALA A 295 5.78 9.92 -2.67
CA ALA A 295 5.80 11.25 -3.24
C ALA A 295 4.40 11.77 -3.55
N GLU A 296 3.52 10.94 -4.11
CA GLU A 296 2.12 11.31 -4.34
C GLU A 296 1.43 11.64 -3.02
N LEU A 297 1.55 10.76 -2.02
CA LEU A 297 0.94 10.98 -0.71
C LEU A 297 1.42 12.27 -0.05
N ILE A 298 2.74 12.58 -0.07
CA ILE A 298 3.25 13.80 0.56
C ILE A 298 2.80 15.08 -0.20
N LEU A 299 2.58 14.99 -1.50
CA LEU A 299 2.01 16.08 -2.29
C LEU A 299 0.54 16.31 -1.95
N ASP A 300 -0.24 15.22 -1.84
CA ASP A 300 -1.68 15.30 -1.62
C ASP A 300 -2.05 15.74 -0.20
N VAL A 301 -1.48 15.06 0.80
CA VAL A 301 -1.90 15.26 2.20
C VAL A 301 -0.84 15.93 3.07
N GLY A 302 0.41 16.04 2.59
CA GLY A 302 1.54 16.49 3.43
C GLY A 302 1.34 17.87 4.05
N SER A 303 0.81 18.83 3.30
CA SER A 303 0.52 20.18 3.81
C SER A 303 -0.49 20.15 4.96
N LEU A 304 -1.59 19.42 4.81
CA LEU A 304 -2.61 19.27 5.85
C LEU A 304 -2.09 18.50 7.07
N LEU A 305 -1.31 17.44 6.83
CA LEU A 305 -0.71 16.63 7.89
C LEU A 305 0.24 17.49 8.75
N LEU A 306 1.14 18.24 8.11
CA LEU A 306 2.07 19.13 8.79
C LEU A 306 1.36 20.27 9.52
N LYS A 307 0.29 20.84 8.94
CA LYS A 307 -0.51 21.88 9.58
C LYS A 307 -1.26 21.35 10.83
N SER A 308 -1.82 20.14 10.75
CA SER A 308 -2.67 19.57 11.81
C SER A 308 -1.90 19.01 13.00
N ILE A 309 -0.66 18.57 12.80
CA ILE A 309 0.20 17.94 13.84
C ILE A 309 1.29 18.87 14.31
N GLY A 310 1.83 19.68 13.40
CA GLY A 310 2.95 20.58 13.61
C GLY A 310 4.24 20.07 12.96
N PRO A 311 4.92 20.95 12.19
CA PRO A 311 6.12 20.56 11.44
C PRO A 311 7.32 20.19 12.33
N LYS A 312 7.37 20.69 13.57
CA LYS A 312 8.41 20.33 14.56
C LYS A 312 8.27 18.89 15.06
N LYS A 313 7.05 18.33 15.06
CA LYS A 313 6.77 16.95 15.47
C LYS A 313 6.97 15.92 14.35
N LEU A 314 7.04 16.38 13.11
CA LEU A 314 7.20 15.55 11.91
C LEU A 314 8.37 16.05 11.04
N PRO A 315 9.61 16.13 11.59
CA PRO A 315 10.74 16.68 10.85
C PRO A 315 11.09 15.90 9.59
N LEU A 316 11.03 14.56 9.58
CA LEU A 316 11.32 13.77 8.39
C LEU A 316 10.27 13.97 7.29
N ALA A 317 8.99 13.97 7.65
CA ALA A 317 7.92 14.27 6.71
C ALA A 317 8.07 15.70 6.13
N LEU A 318 8.45 16.68 6.95
CA LEU A 318 8.74 18.05 6.51
C LEU A 318 9.90 18.10 5.52
N PHE A 319 11.00 17.36 5.76
CA PHE A 319 12.15 17.34 4.84
C PHE A 319 11.73 16.78 3.48
N LEU A 320 10.97 15.69 3.46
CA LEU A 320 10.47 15.12 2.20
C LEU A 320 9.46 16.07 1.52
N PHE A 321 8.54 16.67 2.28
CA PHE A 321 7.59 17.65 1.75
C PHE A 321 8.32 18.80 1.04
N ASN A 322 9.36 19.38 1.66
CA ASN A 322 10.14 20.45 1.03
C ASN A 322 10.89 19.97 -0.23
N ALA A 323 11.45 18.75 -0.20
CA ALA A 323 12.18 18.22 -1.34
C ALA A 323 11.24 17.96 -2.54
N VAL A 324 10.04 17.42 -2.29
CA VAL A 324 9.11 17.03 -3.34
C VAL A 324 8.25 18.22 -3.80
N SER A 325 7.54 18.90 -2.88
CA SER A 325 6.59 19.96 -3.23
C SER A 325 7.27 21.24 -3.68
N LYS A 326 8.39 21.63 -3.01
CA LYS A 326 9.15 22.84 -3.35
C LYS A 326 10.33 22.57 -4.29
N ASN A 327 10.47 21.31 -4.75
CA ASN A 327 11.56 20.86 -5.61
C ASN A 327 12.96 21.31 -5.13
N LYS A 328 13.22 21.17 -3.83
CA LYS A 328 14.50 21.49 -3.20
C LYS A 328 15.36 20.24 -3.04
N LYS A 329 16.69 20.40 -2.89
CA LYS A 329 17.55 19.29 -2.49
C LYS A 329 17.10 18.76 -1.14
N LEU A 330 17.06 17.43 -0.99
CA LEU A 330 16.75 16.79 0.30
C LEU A 330 17.91 17.08 1.26
N HIS A 331 17.59 17.77 2.35
CA HIS A 331 18.52 18.05 3.44
C HIS A 331 17.96 17.49 4.74
N ILE A 332 18.64 16.49 5.31
CA ILE A 332 18.31 15.91 6.62
C ILE A 332 19.04 16.70 7.69
N ASN A 333 18.33 17.51 8.45
CA ASN A 333 18.90 18.22 9.59
C ASN A 333 18.77 17.34 10.85
N TRP A 334 19.85 16.63 11.16
CA TRP A 334 19.93 15.69 12.27
C TRP A 334 19.64 16.34 13.64
N LYS A 335 20.10 17.58 13.86
CA LYS A 335 19.85 18.33 15.11
C LYS A 335 18.36 18.57 15.41
N LYS A 336 17.47 18.30 14.47
CA LYS A 336 16.02 18.50 14.69
C LYS A 336 15.31 17.30 15.30
N PHE A 337 15.94 16.15 15.41
CA PHE A 337 15.30 14.94 15.95
C PHE A 337 16.27 14.03 16.74
N ILE A 338 17.54 14.33 16.77
CA ILE A 338 18.52 13.71 17.68
C ILE A 338 18.77 14.73 18.79
N ASN A 339 18.28 14.44 19.99
CA ASN A 339 18.54 15.15 21.23
C ASN A 339 19.42 14.29 22.10
#